data_91b9b3e7e58cfbf5a88663d5c5d46008
#
_entry.id   91b9b3e7e58cfbf5a88663d5c5d46008
#
_cell.length_a   1.000
_cell.length_b   1.000
_cell.length_c   1.000
_cell.angle_alpha   90.00
_cell.angle_beta   90.00
_cell.angle_gamma   90.00
#
_symmetry.space_group_name_H-M   'P 1'
#
loop_
_entity.id
_entity.type
_entity.pdbx_description
1 polymer ?
#
loop_
_entity_poly.entity_id
_entity_poly.type
_entity_poly.pdbx_seq_one_letter_code
_entity_poly.pdbx_strand_id
1 'polypeptide(L)'
;MNESKMKVLVTGGNGFLGSHIVRILLEESYEVRAFILKGTPRDTIAGIACEIYEGNLLIPQDIENALEGCDYLIHTAAITDVWPTKNPFSWKINYELVKNIASIVQKKGIKKYIHVGTANSFGFGSPNEPGNEEKPFNSGKYGLDYITSKKAAQDFLLGEAKKENGLPVVIINPTFMIGENDTKPGPGEMIISIIKQKVPGYSAG
;
A
#
# COMPACT_ATOMS: atom_id res chain seq x y z
N MET A 1 -33.86 12.05 -2.46
CA MET A 1 -33.38 10.74 -1.98
C MET A 1 -31.91 10.96 -1.60
N ASN A 2 -31.56 10.82 -0.31
CA ASN A 2 -30.15 10.87 0.08
C ASN A 2 -29.49 9.62 -0.50
N GLU A 3 -28.68 9.76 -1.53
CA GLU A 3 -27.79 8.67 -1.94
C GLU A 3 -26.87 8.37 -0.76
N SER A 4 -26.88 7.13 -0.28
CA SER A 4 -25.98 6.71 0.77
C SER A 4 -24.54 6.91 0.26
N LYS A 5 -23.74 7.65 1.01
CA LYS A 5 -22.34 7.86 0.66
C LYS A 5 -21.61 6.52 0.61
N MET A 6 -20.79 6.35 -0.41
CA MET A 6 -19.93 5.15 -0.51
C MET A 6 -18.87 5.17 0.59
N LYS A 7 -18.67 4.02 1.24
CA LYS A 7 -17.71 3.86 2.33
C LYS A 7 -16.46 3.13 1.92
N VAL A 8 -15.32 3.68 2.27
CA VAL A 8 -13.99 3.16 1.90
C VAL A 8 -13.21 2.75 3.14
N LEU A 9 -12.74 1.52 3.20
CA LEU A 9 -11.73 1.10 4.16
C LEU A 9 -10.34 1.42 3.60
N VAL A 10 -9.52 2.15 4.37
CA VAL A 10 -8.12 2.42 4.04
C VAL A 10 -7.23 1.75 5.08
N THR A 11 -6.52 0.68 4.72
CA THR A 11 -5.55 0.05 5.63
C THR A 11 -4.24 0.82 5.63
N GLY A 12 -3.58 0.91 6.77
CA GLY A 12 -2.41 1.78 6.92
C GLY A 12 -2.80 3.27 6.86
N GLY A 13 -4.02 3.61 7.27
CA GLY A 13 -4.59 4.96 7.19
C GLY A 13 -3.79 6.03 7.94
N ASN A 14 -2.98 5.66 8.92
CA ASN A 14 -2.05 6.56 9.62
C ASN A 14 -0.63 6.54 9.05
N GLY A 15 -0.39 5.83 7.95
CA GLY A 15 0.89 5.88 7.23
C GLY A 15 0.99 7.11 6.34
N PHE A 16 2.18 7.34 5.76
CA PHE A 16 2.42 8.45 4.84
C PHE A 16 1.37 8.52 3.72
N LEU A 17 1.33 7.55 2.83
CA LEU A 17 0.38 7.52 1.72
C LEU A 17 -1.08 7.40 2.21
N GLY A 18 -1.32 6.52 3.20
CA GLY A 18 -2.68 6.26 3.70
C GLY A 18 -3.35 7.51 4.25
N SER A 19 -2.63 8.36 4.98
CA SER A 19 -3.17 9.59 5.55
C SER A 19 -3.58 10.62 4.49
N HIS A 20 -2.84 10.70 3.39
CA HIS A 20 -3.21 11.55 2.24
C HIS A 20 -4.45 11.02 1.51
N ILE A 21 -4.52 9.70 1.31
CA ILE A 21 -5.71 9.06 0.70
C ILE A 21 -6.94 9.30 1.57
N VAL A 22 -6.85 9.17 2.89
CA VAL A 22 -7.96 9.45 3.80
C VAL A 22 -8.47 10.88 3.64
N ARG A 23 -7.58 11.89 3.55
CA ARG A 23 -7.97 13.30 3.35
C ARG A 23 -8.69 13.50 2.02
N ILE A 24 -8.10 13.04 0.93
CA ILE A 24 -8.67 13.20 -0.42
C ILE A 24 -10.04 12.53 -0.52
N LEU A 25 -10.21 11.33 0.03
CA LEU A 25 -11.49 10.65 0.01
C LEU A 25 -12.59 11.42 0.77
N LEU A 26 -12.25 12.06 1.89
CA LEU A 26 -13.19 12.90 2.64
C LEU A 26 -13.55 14.17 1.87
N GLU A 27 -12.59 14.81 1.20
CA GLU A 27 -12.81 15.96 0.32
C GLU A 27 -13.74 15.59 -0.84
N GLU A 28 -13.60 14.39 -1.39
CA GLU A 28 -14.46 13.80 -2.43
C GLU A 28 -15.79 13.24 -1.87
N SER A 29 -16.11 13.54 -0.60
CA SER A 29 -17.38 13.20 0.05
C SER A 29 -17.62 11.70 0.30
N TYR A 30 -16.61 10.85 0.28
CA TYR A 30 -16.71 9.47 0.74
C TYR A 30 -16.78 9.40 2.26
N GLU A 31 -17.41 8.34 2.78
CA GLU A 31 -17.22 7.93 4.16
C GLU A 31 -15.93 7.11 4.26
N VAL A 32 -15.07 7.41 5.23
CA VAL A 32 -13.76 6.76 5.34
C VAL A 32 -13.60 6.08 6.68
N ARG A 33 -13.22 4.82 6.65
CA ARG A 33 -12.71 4.07 7.80
C ARG A 33 -11.22 3.85 7.63
N ALA A 34 -10.42 4.44 8.51
CA ALA A 34 -8.97 4.27 8.57
C ALA A 34 -8.64 3.07 9.47
N PHE A 35 -8.13 1.98 8.89
CA PHE A 35 -7.59 0.85 9.65
C PHE A 35 -6.16 1.15 10.06
N ILE A 36 -5.88 1.15 11.34
CA ILE A 36 -4.57 1.36 11.93
C ILE A 36 -4.18 0.21 12.85
N LEU A 37 -2.89 -0.08 12.96
CA LEU A 37 -2.41 -1.06 13.92
C LEU A 37 -2.58 -0.49 15.34
N LYS A 38 -3.15 -1.28 16.24
CA LYS A 38 -3.36 -0.88 17.64
C LYS A 38 -2.07 -0.39 18.29
N GLY A 39 -2.14 0.76 18.95
CA GLY A 39 -1.02 1.38 19.65
C GLY A 39 -0.04 2.16 18.76
N THR A 40 -0.33 2.31 17.45
CA THR A 40 0.50 3.16 16.57
C THR A 40 0.11 4.65 16.67
N PRO A 41 1.05 5.60 16.46
CA PRO A 41 0.77 7.03 16.46
C PRO A 41 -0.34 7.41 15.47
N ARG A 42 -1.11 8.46 15.79
CA ARG A 42 -2.22 8.96 14.98
C ARG A 42 -2.02 10.38 14.47
N ASP A 43 -0.81 10.94 14.67
CA ASP A 43 -0.51 12.35 14.38
C ASP A 43 -0.86 12.73 12.94
N THR A 44 -0.61 11.82 11.99
CA THR A 44 -0.88 12.03 10.57
C THR A 44 -2.36 12.14 10.21
N ILE A 45 -3.25 11.64 11.06
CA ILE A 45 -4.71 11.67 10.89
C ILE A 45 -5.41 12.41 12.04
N ALA A 46 -4.66 13.11 12.89
CA ALA A 46 -5.23 13.89 13.97
C ALA A 46 -6.12 15.01 13.43
N GLY A 47 -7.29 15.18 14.03
CA GLY A 47 -8.26 16.20 13.61
C GLY A 47 -9.01 15.90 12.31
N ILE A 48 -8.79 14.74 11.68
CA ILE A 48 -9.52 14.31 10.48
C ILE A 48 -10.81 13.59 10.89
N ALA A 49 -11.94 13.99 10.30
CA ALA A 49 -13.25 13.41 10.59
C ALA A 49 -13.46 12.07 9.85
N CYS A 50 -12.64 11.06 10.14
CA CYS A 50 -12.81 9.69 9.65
C CYS A 50 -13.08 8.73 10.80
N GLU A 51 -13.73 7.60 10.50
CA GLU A 51 -13.85 6.50 11.46
C GLU A 51 -12.48 5.81 11.60
N ILE A 52 -12.04 5.59 12.84
CA ILE A 52 -10.79 4.86 13.13
C ILE A 52 -11.15 3.46 13.59
N TYR A 53 -10.59 2.46 12.90
CA TYR A 53 -10.63 1.06 13.31
C TYR A 53 -9.24 0.60 13.74
N GLU A 54 -9.09 0.27 15.01
CA GLU A 54 -7.86 -0.29 15.54
C GLU A 54 -7.89 -1.82 15.50
N GLY A 55 -6.93 -2.42 14.83
CA GLY A 55 -6.85 -3.87 14.71
C GLY A 55 -5.48 -4.35 14.25
N ASN A 56 -5.37 -5.65 14.01
CA ASN A 56 -4.19 -6.28 13.46
C ASN A 56 -4.54 -6.99 12.15
N LEU A 57 -4.00 -6.51 11.03
CA LEU A 57 -4.24 -7.11 9.71
C LEU A 57 -3.82 -8.59 9.59
N LEU A 58 -2.98 -9.08 10.51
CA LEU A 58 -2.64 -10.50 10.59
C LEU A 58 -3.75 -11.37 11.22
N ILE A 59 -4.80 -10.75 11.75
CA ILE A 59 -5.98 -11.40 12.30
C ILE A 59 -7.10 -11.26 11.27
N PRO A 60 -7.51 -12.33 10.55
CA PRO A 60 -8.54 -12.25 9.51
C PRO A 60 -9.85 -11.64 10.00
N GLN A 61 -10.25 -11.93 11.24
CA GLN A 61 -11.48 -11.40 11.82
C GLN A 61 -11.45 -9.86 11.96
N ASP A 62 -10.29 -9.26 12.24
CA ASP A 62 -10.17 -7.80 12.32
C ASP A 62 -10.41 -7.17 10.93
N ILE A 63 -9.94 -7.81 9.86
CA ILE A 63 -10.17 -7.35 8.49
C ILE A 63 -11.65 -7.52 8.12
N GLU A 64 -12.24 -8.68 8.43
CA GLU A 64 -13.66 -8.94 8.16
C GLU A 64 -14.56 -7.93 8.86
N ASN A 65 -14.29 -7.64 10.13
CA ASN A 65 -15.04 -6.63 10.91
C ASN A 65 -14.84 -5.21 10.38
N ALA A 66 -13.60 -4.87 10.00
CA ALA A 66 -13.30 -3.55 9.46
C ALA A 66 -13.97 -3.30 8.10
N LEU A 67 -14.22 -4.34 7.31
CA LEU A 67 -14.91 -4.26 6.02
C LEU A 67 -16.44 -4.21 6.14
N GLU A 68 -17.02 -4.39 7.35
CA GLU A 68 -18.48 -4.30 7.52
C GLU A 68 -19.01 -2.92 7.10
N GLY A 69 -19.96 -2.93 6.17
CA GLY A 69 -20.57 -1.72 5.62
C GLY A 69 -19.66 -0.91 4.70
N CYS A 70 -18.49 -1.43 4.29
CA CYS A 70 -17.64 -0.77 3.31
C CYS A 70 -17.93 -1.26 1.89
N ASP A 71 -17.92 -0.34 0.93
CA ASP A 71 -18.06 -0.63 -0.50
C ASP A 71 -16.73 -0.92 -1.16
N TYR A 72 -15.68 -0.24 -0.71
CA TYR A 72 -14.35 -0.26 -1.31
C TYR A 72 -13.27 -0.52 -0.27
N LEU A 73 -12.16 -1.11 -0.74
CA LEU A 73 -10.94 -1.28 0.04
C LEU A 73 -9.75 -0.63 -0.69
N ILE A 74 -8.98 0.20 0.03
CA ILE A 74 -7.66 0.66 -0.42
C ILE A 74 -6.63 0.12 0.57
N HIS A 75 -5.74 -0.75 0.08
CA HIS A 75 -4.73 -1.41 0.91
C HIS A 75 -3.37 -0.76 0.68
N THR A 76 -2.96 0.09 1.65
CA THR A 76 -1.66 0.77 1.64
C THR A 76 -0.66 0.18 2.65
N ALA A 77 -1.16 -0.59 3.62
CA ALA A 77 -0.31 -1.16 4.66
C ALA A 77 0.74 -2.12 4.06
N ALA A 78 2.01 -1.87 4.32
CA ALA A 78 3.12 -2.66 3.83
C ALA A 78 4.35 -2.51 4.73
N ILE A 79 5.27 -3.45 4.66
CA ILE A 79 6.65 -3.29 5.10
C ILE A 79 7.45 -2.79 3.91
N THR A 80 8.09 -1.64 4.05
CA THR A 80 8.84 -0.97 2.98
C THR A 80 10.35 -0.98 3.20
N ASP A 81 10.79 -1.57 4.31
CA ASP A 81 12.21 -1.65 4.67
C ASP A 81 12.97 -2.52 3.66
N VAL A 82 14.03 -1.97 3.09
CA VAL A 82 14.93 -2.68 2.18
C VAL A 82 16.13 -3.29 2.90
N TRP A 83 16.31 -2.93 4.16
CA TRP A 83 17.36 -3.47 5.03
C TRP A 83 16.79 -3.96 6.36
N PRO A 84 17.17 -5.15 6.86
CA PRO A 84 18.03 -6.13 6.20
C PRO A 84 17.40 -6.65 4.91
N THR A 85 18.23 -7.05 3.93
CA THR A 85 17.79 -7.52 2.60
C THR A 85 16.89 -8.75 2.69
N LYS A 86 17.11 -9.59 3.70
CA LYS A 86 16.29 -10.74 4.05
C LYS A 86 15.44 -10.41 5.27
N ASN A 87 14.16 -10.34 5.06
CA ASN A 87 13.17 -10.02 6.10
C ASN A 87 11.91 -10.90 5.90
N PRO A 88 11.81 -12.03 6.60
CA PRO A 88 10.62 -12.90 6.49
C PRO A 88 9.30 -12.18 6.81
N PHE A 89 9.35 -11.10 7.59
CA PHE A 89 8.17 -10.32 7.92
C PHE A 89 7.63 -9.54 6.70
N SER A 90 8.51 -9.17 5.76
CA SER A 90 8.09 -8.61 4.47
C SER A 90 7.23 -9.60 3.69
N TRP A 91 7.58 -10.87 3.64
CA TRP A 91 6.75 -11.91 3.01
C TRP A 91 5.40 -12.08 3.70
N LYS A 92 5.40 -12.08 5.03
CA LYS A 92 4.19 -12.23 5.83
C LYS A 92 3.20 -11.08 5.57
N ILE A 93 3.68 -9.83 5.53
CA ILE A 93 2.83 -8.64 5.36
C ILE A 93 2.56 -8.35 3.88
N ASN A 94 3.58 -8.36 3.03
CA ASN A 94 3.42 -7.91 1.65
C ASN A 94 2.85 -8.99 0.73
N TYR A 95 2.86 -10.26 1.12
CA TYR A 95 2.37 -11.36 0.31
C TYR A 95 1.28 -12.19 0.98
N GLU A 96 1.56 -12.86 2.11
CA GLU A 96 0.58 -13.76 2.75
C GLU A 96 -0.67 -13.00 3.21
N LEU A 97 -0.49 -11.85 3.83
CA LEU A 97 -1.62 -10.98 4.21
C LEU A 97 -2.44 -10.57 3.00
N VAL A 98 -1.82 -10.23 1.87
CA VAL A 98 -2.53 -9.84 0.64
C VAL A 98 -3.40 -10.96 0.10
N LYS A 99 -2.96 -12.21 0.20
CA LYS A 99 -3.78 -13.38 -0.16
C LYS A 99 -5.02 -13.50 0.74
N ASN A 100 -4.85 -13.31 2.03
CA ASN A 100 -5.95 -13.34 2.99
C ASN A 100 -6.95 -12.20 2.70
N ILE A 101 -6.47 -10.98 2.46
CA ILE A 101 -7.32 -9.84 2.09
C ILE A 101 -8.11 -10.15 0.82
N ALA A 102 -7.47 -10.67 -0.22
CA ALA A 102 -8.12 -11.00 -1.48
C ALA A 102 -9.29 -12.00 -1.28
N SER A 103 -9.07 -13.04 -0.47
CA SER A 103 -10.10 -14.01 -0.11
C SER A 103 -11.28 -13.37 0.63
N ILE A 104 -11.00 -12.47 1.59
CA ILE A 104 -12.04 -11.78 2.36
C ILE A 104 -12.82 -10.80 1.46
N VAL A 105 -12.13 -10.05 0.60
CA VAL A 105 -12.74 -9.13 -0.38
C VAL A 105 -13.74 -9.88 -1.27
N GLN A 106 -13.34 -11.04 -1.81
CA GLN A 106 -14.21 -11.87 -2.65
C GLN A 106 -15.43 -12.36 -1.87
N LYS A 107 -15.22 -12.90 -0.66
CA LYS A 107 -16.28 -13.42 0.21
C LYS A 107 -17.29 -12.34 0.61
N LYS A 108 -16.83 -11.12 0.87
CA LYS A 108 -17.67 -9.99 1.30
C LYS A 108 -18.32 -9.22 0.15
N GLY A 109 -17.97 -9.52 -1.10
CA GLY A 109 -18.54 -8.83 -2.25
C GLY A 109 -18.15 -7.35 -2.34
N ILE A 110 -16.95 -6.99 -1.93
CA ILE A 110 -16.42 -5.62 -2.03
C ILE A 110 -16.38 -5.21 -3.50
N LYS A 111 -16.96 -4.06 -3.82
CA LYS A 111 -17.13 -3.58 -5.20
C LYS A 111 -15.81 -3.31 -5.92
N LYS A 112 -14.79 -2.81 -5.19
CA LYS A 112 -13.46 -2.54 -5.73
C LYS A 112 -12.40 -2.67 -4.64
N TYR A 113 -11.32 -3.36 -4.96
CA TYR A 113 -10.12 -3.47 -4.16
C TYR A 113 -8.97 -2.74 -4.85
N ILE A 114 -8.43 -1.69 -4.25
CA ILE A 114 -7.24 -0.99 -4.75
C ILE A 114 -6.05 -1.45 -3.92
N HIS A 115 -5.09 -2.10 -4.58
CA HIS A 115 -3.84 -2.53 -3.96
C HIS A 115 -2.69 -1.59 -4.31
N VAL A 116 -2.01 -1.06 -3.32
CA VAL A 116 -0.82 -0.26 -3.53
C VAL A 116 0.40 -1.18 -3.63
N GLY A 117 0.86 -1.36 -4.85
CA GLY A 117 2.06 -2.10 -5.22
C GLY A 117 3.33 -1.28 -5.12
N THR A 118 4.22 -1.45 -6.09
CA THR A 118 5.45 -0.67 -6.28
C THR A 118 5.93 -0.76 -7.72
N ALA A 119 6.46 0.32 -8.28
CA ALA A 119 7.09 0.30 -9.59
C ALA A 119 8.29 -0.67 -9.69
N ASN A 120 8.89 -1.03 -8.55
CA ASN A 120 9.92 -2.07 -8.50
C ASN A 120 9.43 -3.48 -8.89
N SER A 121 8.11 -3.67 -9.08
CA SER A 121 7.52 -4.92 -9.59
C SER A 121 7.69 -5.12 -11.09
N PHE A 122 8.20 -4.14 -11.81
CA PHE A 122 8.50 -4.17 -13.24
C PHE A 122 10.00 -4.12 -13.51
N GLY A 123 10.38 -4.28 -14.80
CA GLY A 123 11.73 -4.06 -15.23
C GLY A 123 12.07 -2.58 -15.27
N PHE A 124 13.20 -2.21 -14.70
CA PHE A 124 13.75 -0.88 -14.89
C PHE A 124 14.39 -0.75 -16.28
N GLY A 125 14.45 0.47 -16.78
CA GLY A 125 15.06 0.82 -18.05
C GLY A 125 16.29 1.71 -17.89
N SER A 126 16.60 2.46 -18.95
CA SER A 126 17.60 3.51 -19.01
C SER A 126 16.93 4.89 -19.14
N PRO A 127 17.64 6.00 -19.00
CA PRO A 127 17.08 7.34 -19.27
C PRO A 127 16.49 7.49 -20.68
N ASN A 128 17.07 6.81 -21.68
CA ASN A 128 16.60 6.85 -23.07
C ASN A 128 15.50 5.84 -23.37
N GLU A 129 15.32 4.84 -22.51
CA GLU A 129 14.32 3.79 -22.65
C GLU A 129 13.76 3.43 -21.27
N PRO A 130 12.87 4.26 -20.71
CA PRO A 130 12.33 4.06 -19.36
C PRO A 130 11.65 2.70 -19.17
N GLY A 131 11.63 2.23 -17.92
CA GLY A 131 10.84 1.07 -17.52
C GLY A 131 9.35 1.36 -17.64
N ASN A 132 8.56 0.34 -17.90
CA ASN A 132 7.10 0.37 -17.90
C ASN A 132 6.56 -0.99 -17.45
N GLU A 133 5.23 -1.10 -17.39
CA GLU A 133 4.53 -2.30 -16.91
C GLU A 133 4.71 -3.53 -17.82
N GLU A 134 5.13 -3.36 -19.06
CA GLU A 134 5.37 -4.45 -20.01
C GLU A 134 6.78 -5.04 -19.88
N LYS A 135 7.72 -4.29 -19.26
CA LYS A 135 9.09 -4.79 -19.09
C LYS A 135 9.14 -5.90 -18.04
N PRO A 136 9.77 -7.04 -18.36
CA PRO A 136 9.93 -8.15 -17.44
C PRO A 136 10.63 -7.73 -16.14
N PHE A 137 10.17 -8.24 -15.02
CA PHE A 137 10.79 -8.02 -13.72
C PHE A 137 12.27 -8.45 -13.72
N ASN A 138 13.16 -7.53 -13.39
CA ASN A 138 14.60 -7.76 -13.43
C ASN A 138 15.31 -7.44 -12.10
N SER A 139 14.58 -7.00 -11.08
CA SER A 139 15.12 -6.62 -9.77
C SER A 139 15.33 -7.81 -8.82
N GLY A 140 14.89 -9.02 -9.17
CA GLY A 140 15.04 -10.23 -8.34
C GLY A 140 16.49 -10.58 -8.03
N LYS A 141 17.42 -10.23 -8.91
CA LYS A 141 18.88 -10.46 -8.73
C LYS A 141 19.47 -9.76 -7.51
N TYR A 142 18.81 -8.70 -7.00
CA TYR A 142 19.28 -7.98 -5.80
C TYR A 142 18.93 -8.69 -4.50
N GLY A 143 18.07 -9.70 -4.54
CA GLY A 143 17.72 -10.52 -3.39
C GLY A 143 17.00 -9.79 -2.27
N LEU A 144 16.29 -8.70 -2.57
CA LEU A 144 15.56 -7.88 -1.60
C LEU A 144 14.16 -8.48 -1.36
N ASP A 145 13.90 -8.93 -0.14
CA ASP A 145 12.61 -9.54 0.21
C ASP A 145 11.45 -8.56 0.08
N TYR A 146 11.67 -7.25 0.31
CA TYR A 146 10.69 -6.22 0.03
C TYR A 146 10.19 -6.28 -1.43
N ILE A 147 11.10 -6.18 -2.38
CA ILE A 147 10.76 -6.13 -3.82
C ILE A 147 10.12 -7.45 -4.26
N THR A 148 10.73 -8.57 -3.87
CA THR A 148 10.26 -9.89 -4.31
C THR A 148 8.90 -10.24 -3.70
N SER A 149 8.62 -9.88 -2.46
CA SER A 149 7.32 -10.08 -1.82
C SER A 149 6.22 -9.22 -2.46
N LYS A 150 6.51 -7.96 -2.79
CA LYS A 150 5.57 -7.07 -3.49
C LYS A 150 5.28 -7.57 -4.91
N LYS A 151 6.31 -8.03 -5.64
CA LYS A 151 6.13 -8.64 -6.97
C LYS A 151 5.26 -9.89 -6.90
N ALA A 152 5.52 -10.78 -5.94
CA ALA A 152 4.72 -11.99 -5.75
C ALA A 152 3.24 -11.67 -5.45
N ALA A 153 2.97 -10.64 -4.62
CA ALA A 153 1.62 -10.18 -4.34
C ALA A 153 0.92 -9.66 -5.61
N GLN A 154 1.61 -8.87 -6.42
CA GLN A 154 1.07 -8.38 -7.69
C GLN A 154 0.72 -9.53 -8.63
N ASP A 155 1.62 -10.51 -8.82
CA ASP A 155 1.37 -11.65 -9.69
C ASP A 155 0.19 -12.47 -9.22
N PHE A 156 0.08 -12.71 -7.91
CA PHE A 156 -1.05 -13.40 -7.31
C PHE A 156 -2.36 -12.63 -7.59
N LEU A 157 -2.42 -11.33 -7.31
CA LEU A 157 -3.62 -10.53 -7.51
C LEU A 157 -4.05 -10.47 -8.99
N LEU A 158 -3.09 -10.33 -9.92
CA LEU A 158 -3.37 -10.37 -11.36
C LEU A 158 -3.88 -11.75 -11.79
N GLY A 159 -3.39 -12.83 -11.19
CA GLY A 159 -3.90 -14.18 -11.39
C GLY A 159 -5.34 -14.33 -10.91
N GLU A 160 -5.65 -13.82 -9.72
CA GLU A 160 -7.01 -13.86 -9.17
C GLU A 160 -8.00 -13.00 -10.00
N ALA A 161 -7.56 -11.84 -10.50
CA ALA A 161 -8.40 -10.96 -11.32
C ALA A 161 -8.83 -11.60 -12.66
N LYS A 162 -8.02 -12.50 -13.21
CA LYS A 162 -8.27 -13.18 -14.50
C LYS A 162 -9.22 -14.37 -14.42
N LYS A 163 -9.58 -14.82 -13.21
CA LYS A 163 -10.50 -15.96 -13.02
C LYS A 163 -11.92 -15.58 -13.41
N GLU A 164 -12.74 -16.58 -13.71
CA GLU A 164 -14.19 -16.40 -13.80
C GLU A 164 -14.71 -15.85 -12.46
N ASN A 165 -15.52 -14.79 -12.49
CA ASN A 165 -15.87 -13.99 -11.31
C ASN A 165 -14.65 -13.50 -10.54
N GLY A 166 -13.63 -13.04 -11.26
CA GLY A 166 -12.34 -12.66 -10.73
C GLY A 166 -12.39 -11.55 -9.69
N LEU A 167 -11.32 -11.44 -8.92
CA LEU A 167 -11.16 -10.42 -7.89
C LEU A 167 -11.29 -9.01 -8.49
N PRO A 168 -12.16 -8.11 -7.96
CA PRO A 168 -12.34 -6.76 -8.48
C PRO A 168 -11.18 -5.84 -8.06
N VAL A 169 -9.94 -6.22 -8.41
CA VAL A 169 -8.73 -5.52 -7.99
C VAL A 169 -8.19 -4.58 -9.05
N VAL A 170 -7.70 -3.43 -8.60
CA VAL A 170 -6.84 -2.52 -9.35
C VAL A 170 -5.53 -2.39 -8.59
N ILE A 171 -4.40 -2.47 -9.28
CA ILE A 171 -3.08 -2.33 -8.68
C ILE A 171 -2.48 -1.00 -9.12
N ILE A 172 -2.07 -0.19 -8.15
CA ILE A 172 -1.37 1.08 -8.39
C ILE A 172 0.07 0.90 -7.94
N ASN A 173 1.02 1.17 -8.83
CA ASN A 173 2.44 0.97 -8.59
C ASN A 173 3.18 2.32 -8.50
N PRO A 174 3.20 2.96 -7.33
CA PRO A 174 3.92 4.22 -7.17
C PRO A 174 5.42 4.00 -7.29
N THR A 175 6.09 5.04 -7.77
CA THR A 175 7.55 5.18 -7.75
C THR A 175 7.98 5.78 -6.41
N PHE A 176 8.97 6.65 -6.45
CA PHE A 176 9.50 7.36 -5.29
C PHE A 176 8.52 8.47 -4.87
N MET A 177 7.95 8.38 -3.67
CA MET A 177 6.99 9.34 -3.16
C MET A 177 7.64 10.25 -2.12
N ILE A 178 7.41 11.55 -2.22
CA ILE A 178 7.87 12.58 -1.30
C ILE A 178 6.68 13.46 -0.95
N GLY A 179 6.55 13.85 0.30
CA GLY A 179 5.47 14.72 0.72
C GLY A 179 5.45 14.96 2.23
N GLU A 180 4.46 15.73 2.65
CA GLU A 180 4.18 15.96 4.05
C GLU A 180 3.78 14.67 4.77
N ASN A 181 3.94 14.61 6.08
CA ASN A 181 3.61 13.45 6.91
C ASN A 181 4.45 12.17 6.63
N ASP A 182 5.60 12.29 5.95
CA ASP A 182 6.59 11.20 5.90
C ASP A 182 7.32 11.14 7.27
N THR A 183 6.66 10.51 8.25
CA THR A 183 7.11 10.44 9.65
C THR A 183 8.10 9.30 9.90
N LYS A 184 8.33 8.43 8.92
CA LYS A 184 9.34 7.37 8.98
C LYS A 184 10.46 7.68 8.00
N PRO A 185 11.72 7.33 8.34
CA PRO A 185 12.81 7.45 7.40
C PRO A 185 12.48 6.70 6.10
N GLY A 186 12.26 7.45 5.06
CA GLY A 186 11.90 6.96 3.74
C GLY A 186 12.56 7.84 2.68
N PRO A 187 11.92 8.06 1.54
CA PRO A 187 12.40 9.01 0.54
C PRO A 187 12.70 10.40 1.07
N GLY A 188 11.93 10.89 2.05
CA GLY A 188 12.16 12.16 2.73
C GLY A 188 13.49 12.22 3.48
N GLU A 189 13.98 11.12 4.05
CA GLU A 189 15.28 11.08 4.73
C GLU A 189 16.44 11.38 3.77
N MET A 190 16.33 11.01 2.51
CA MET A 190 17.34 11.35 1.51
C MET A 190 17.45 12.88 1.35
N ILE A 191 16.33 13.59 1.27
CA ILE A 191 16.30 15.05 1.17
C ILE A 191 16.93 15.67 2.41
N ILE A 192 16.52 15.21 3.60
CA ILE A 192 17.08 15.69 4.87
C ILE A 192 18.58 15.44 4.92
N SER A 193 19.05 14.29 4.46
CA SER A 193 20.47 13.94 4.43
C SER A 193 21.27 14.82 3.47
N ILE A 194 20.70 15.19 2.32
CA ILE A 194 21.30 16.13 1.37
C ILE A 194 21.41 17.51 2.02
N ILE A 195 20.33 18.02 2.61
CA ILE A 195 20.31 19.33 3.28
C ILE A 195 21.35 19.38 4.42
N LYS A 196 21.47 18.29 5.19
CA LYS A 196 22.43 18.16 6.27
C LYS A 196 23.86 17.86 5.81
N GLN A 197 24.12 17.84 4.50
CA GLN A 197 25.42 17.51 3.90
C GLN A 197 26.01 16.17 4.36
N LYS A 198 25.14 15.19 4.64
CA LYS A 198 25.55 13.84 5.06
C LYS A 198 25.73 12.87 3.89
N VAL A 199 25.36 13.28 2.67
CA VAL A 199 25.48 12.46 1.47
C VAL A 199 26.84 12.74 0.85
N PRO A 200 27.77 11.76 0.77
CA PRO A 200 29.13 11.97 0.28
C PRO A 200 29.22 12.17 -1.24
N GLY A 201 28.11 11.97 -1.96
CA GLY A 201 28.00 12.11 -3.41
C GLY A 201 26.65 11.61 -3.91
N TYR A 202 26.45 11.65 -5.22
CA TYR A 202 25.26 11.12 -5.89
C TYR A 202 25.70 10.09 -6.95
N SER A 203 24.85 9.09 -7.19
CA SER A 203 25.07 8.15 -8.29
C SER A 203 24.79 8.85 -9.63
N ALA A 204 25.66 8.64 -10.61
CA ALA A 204 25.32 8.92 -12.00
C ALA A 204 24.27 7.91 -12.43
N GLY A 205 23.02 8.25 -12.48
CA GLY A 205 21.83 7.42 -12.69
C GLY A 205 21.93 6.33 -13.77
#